data_9d505baa76464ee9573e9d1ee3d83dc0
#
_entry.id   9d505baa76464ee9573e9d1ee3d83dc0
#
_cell.length_a   1.000
_cell.length_b   1.000
_cell.length_c   1.000
_cell.angle_alpha   90.00
_cell.angle_beta   90.00
_cell.angle_gamma   90.00
#
_symmetry.space_group_name_H-M   'P 1'
#
loop_
_entity.id
_entity.type
_entity.pdbx_description
1 polymer ?
#
loop_
_entity_poly.entity_id
_entity_poly.type
_entity_poly.pdbx_seq_one_letter_code
_entity_poly.pdbx_strand_id
1 'polypeptide(L)'
;MQIQTQAGCNGRCVFCPNEAVLESDLPHGKMSVDLFHKIIDELAEMPPRRIALYMMNEPLADKRIPEFVEYISRKVPTAKSQIITNGTYLTKEMGQNLVDAGLKQLKCSLQSLDDDTNTEIMGYAASKVIDNCIAFQQTLREKRAIKRTDFRVSMVVTAQNVDDIPDTRRFWKKHGVRLVTSALENRGGNIEEAENLNPTGDMKSMGDCIRPSRDLMILFNGQIPLCCVDWHRTTILGDVSKQSIREIWHDGPVQKVRCGLSDGDASQLPDICVNCTESALPNHHRRGLKGLVSRIAAAI
;
A
#
# COMPACT_ATOMS: atom_id res chain seq x y z
N MET A 1 8.71 4.20 1.30
CA MET A 1 9.14 2.99 0.59
C MET A 1 8.09 1.92 0.71
N GLN A 2 7.73 1.27 -0.38
CA GLN A 2 6.84 0.08 -0.39
C GLN A 2 7.60 -1.07 -1.05
N ILE A 3 7.54 -2.27 -0.45
CA ILE A 3 8.30 -3.44 -0.90
C ILE A 3 7.34 -4.61 -1.04
N GLN A 4 7.25 -5.18 -2.24
CA GLN A 4 6.52 -6.41 -2.52
C GLN A 4 7.46 -7.60 -2.28
N THR A 5 7.26 -8.35 -1.20
CA THR A 5 8.12 -9.51 -0.89
C THR A 5 7.74 -10.76 -1.68
N GLN A 6 6.50 -10.83 -2.14
CA GLN A 6 6.00 -11.84 -3.08
C GLN A 6 4.88 -11.26 -3.93
N ALA A 7 4.67 -11.80 -5.13
CA ALA A 7 3.54 -11.47 -5.99
C ALA A 7 2.28 -12.25 -5.58
N GLY A 8 1.11 -11.69 -5.91
CA GLY A 8 -0.18 -12.32 -5.76
C GLY A 8 -0.90 -12.08 -4.45
N CYS A 9 -2.20 -12.25 -4.48
CA CYS A 9 -3.13 -12.09 -3.38
C CYS A 9 -4.23 -13.15 -3.49
N ASN A 10 -4.71 -13.65 -2.37
CA ASN A 10 -5.82 -14.60 -2.31
C ASN A 10 -7.20 -13.92 -2.29
N GLY A 11 -7.26 -12.58 -2.24
CA GLY A 11 -8.49 -11.81 -2.31
C GLY A 11 -8.88 -11.50 -3.76
N ARG A 12 -10.19 -11.35 -4.00
CA ARG A 12 -10.81 -10.98 -5.28
C ARG A 12 -11.65 -9.71 -5.12
N CYS A 13 -11.00 -8.66 -4.58
CA CYS A 13 -11.70 -7.43 -4.27
C CYS A 13 -12.16 -6.73 -5.56
N VAL A 14 -13.44 -6.35 -5.63
CA VAL A 14 -14.06 -5.68 -6.79
C VAL A 14 -13.38 -4.35 -7.19
N PHE A 15 -12.65 -3.74 -6.27
CA PHE A 15 -11.89 -2.50 -6.49
C PHE A 15 -10.37 -2.73 -6.64
N CYS A 16 -9.94 -3.96 -7.02
CA CYS A 16 -8.53 -4.31 -7.12
C CYS A 16 -8.25 -5.09 -8.40
N PRO A 17 -7.31 -4.67 -9.25
CA PRO A 17 -7.00 -5.35 -10.50
C PRO A 17 -6.13 -6.61 -10.31
N ASN A 18 -6.05 -7.16 -9.08
CA ASN A 18 -5.20 -8.30 -8.75
C ASN A 18 -5.53 -9.55 -9.59
N GLU A 19 -6.81 -9.83 -9.83
CA GLU A 19 -7.25 -11.01 -10.58
C GLU A 19 -6.77 -10.94 -12.03
N ALA A 20 -7.00 -9.83 -12.71
CA ALA A 20 -6.52 -9.60 -14.08
C ALA A 20 -4.99 -9.69 -14.20
N VAL A 21 -4.26 -9.23 -13.16
CA VAL A 21 -2.80 -9.34 -13.12
C VAL A 21 -2.34 -10.78 -12.91
N LEU A 22 -3.04 -11.57 -12.09
CA LEU A 22 -2.72 -12.98 -11.88
C LEU A 22 -2.95 -13.84 -13.13
N GLU A 23 -3.88 -13.45 -13.99
CA GLU A 23 -4.18 -14.10 -15.27
C GLU A 23 -3.28 -13.64 -16.42
N SER A 24 -2.47 -12.62 -16.19
CA SER A 24 -1.55 -12.06 -17.19
C SER A 24 -0.20 -12.77 -17.21
N ASP A 25 0.60 -12.54 -18.27
CA ASP A 25 1.98 -13.03 -18.41
C ASP A 25 3.01 -12.30 -17.54
N LEU A 26 2.57 -11.44 -16.62
CA LEU A 26 3.48 -10.74 -15.72
C LEU A 26 4.19 -11.72 -14.79
N PRO A 27 5.48 -11.51 -14.52
CA PRO A 27 6.25 -12.44 -13.69
C PRO A 27 5.69 -12.50 -12.26
N HIS A 28 5.61 -13.72 -11.75
CA HIS A 28 5.24 -14.04 -10.37
C HIS A 28 6.44 -14.64 -9.63
N GLY A 29 6.49 -14.44 -8.32
CA GLY A 29 7.57 -15.02 -7.50
C GLY A 29 7.70 -14.37 -6.14
N LYS A 30 8.83 -14.67 -5.50
CA LYS A 30 9.21 -14.14 -4.19
C LYS A 30 10.55 -13.44 -4.28
N MET A 31 10.69 -12.35 -3.56
CA MET A 31 11.96 -11.66 -3.37
C MET A 31 12.96 -12.59 -2.67
N SER A 32 14.20 -12.63 -3.14
CA SER A 32 15.25 -13.34 -2.40
C SER A 32 15.58 -12.62 -1.11
N VAL A 33 16.04 -13.36 -0.11
CA VAL A 33 16.46 -12.79 1.18
C VAL A 33 17.62 -11.81 0.96
N ASP A 34 18.57 -12.16 0.08
CA ASP A 34 19.73 -11.31 -0.23
C ASP A 34 19.32 -9.98 -0.85
N LEU A 35 18.37 -9.99 -1.79
CA LEU A 35 17.84 -8.76 -2.38
C LEU A 35 17.13 -7.91 -1.32
N PHE A 36 16.33 -8.54 -0.45
CA PHE A 36 15.68 -7.83 0.64
C PHE A 36 16.71 -7.20 1.60
N HIS A 37 17.73 -7.93 1.99
CA HIS A 37 18.80 -7.42 2.85
C HIS A 37 19.55 -6.25 2.19
N LYS A 38 19.93 -6.38 0.90
CA LYS A 38 20.53 -5.28 0.13
C LYS A 38 19.68 -4.01 0.19
N ILE A 39 18.37 -4.14 -0.09
CA ILE A 39 17.44 -3.00 -0.04
C ILE A 39 17.42 -2.36 1.35
N ILE A 40 17.30 -3.14 2.42
CA ILE A 40 17.21 -2.60 3.78
C ILE A 40 18.56 -2.00 4.24
N ASP A 41 19.69 -2.59 3.85
CA ASP A 41 21.01 -2.05 4.17
C ASP A 41 21.26 -0.71 3.47
N GLU A 42 20.87 -0.53 2.22
CA GLU A 42 20.89 0.77 1.54
C GLU A 42 19.96 1.79 2.20
N LEU A 43 18.77 1.36 2.65
CA LEU A 43 17.85 2.24 3.38
C LEU A 43 18.34 2.60 4.78
N ALA A 44 19.25 1.86 5.37
CA ALA A 44 19.88 2.23 6.64
C ALA A 44 20.79 3.47 6.50
N GLU A 45 21.38 3.68 5.32
CA GLU A 45 22.20 4.86 5.01
C GLU A 45 21.35 6.12 4.73
N MET A 46 20.11 5.94 4.23
CA MET A 46 19.15 7.01 3.95
C MET A 46 17.74 6.62 4.43
N PRO A 47 17.52 6.62 5.74
CA PRO A 47 16.33 6.02 6.34
C PRO A 47 15.04 6.74 5.94
N PRO A 48 14.09 6.04 5.31
CA PRO A 48 12.79 6.62 5.01
C PRO A 48 11.94 6.68 6.26
N ARG A 49 10.96 7.58 6.28
CA ARG A 49 9.99 7.66 7.39
C ARG A 49 9.19 6.36 7.59
N ARG A 50 9.01 5.56 6.53
CA ARG A 50 8.20 4.34 6.53
C ARG A 50 8.74 3.31 5.53
N ILE A 51 8.82 2.06 5.98
CA ILE A 51 9.04 0.89 5.14
C ILE A 51 7.79 0.02 5.24
N ALA A 52 7.09 -0.13 4.12
CA ALA A 52 5.84 -0.84 4.04
C ALA A 52 6.03 -2.16 3.27
N LEU A 53 5.76 -3.30 3.93
CA LEU A 53 5.87 -4.63 3.34
C LEU A 53 4.54 -5.05 2.71
N TYR A 54 4.01 -4.23 1.85
CA TYR A 54 2.83 -4.53 1.02
C TYR A 54 2.86 -3.71 -0.25
N MET A 55 2.49 -4.30 -1.36
CA MET A 55 2.20 -3.64 -2.63
C MET A 55 1.69 -4.68 -3.63
N MET A 56 0.50 -4.49 -4.19
CA MET A 56 -0.06 -5.41 -5.21
C MET A 56 0.03 -6.89 -4.79
N ASN A 57 -0.20 -7.20 -3.52
CA ASN A 57 -0.12 -8.56 -2.96
C ASN A 57 -0.84 -8.68 -1.62
N GLU A 58 -0.97 -9.92 -1.13
CA GLU A 58 -1.25 -10.19 0.29
C GLU A 58 0.07 -10.49 1.00
N PRO A 59 0.59 -9.59 1.83
CA PRO A 59 1.91 -9.75 2.43
C PRO A 59 2.01 -10.94 3.38
N LEU A 60 0.97 -11.26 4.15
CA LEU A 60 1.02 -12.35 5.13
C LEU A 60 0.94 -13.74 4.51
N ALA A 61 0.75 -13.86 3.19
CA ALA A 61 0.96 -15.11 2.46
C ALA A 61 2.46 -15.48 2.39
N ASP A 62 3.36 -14.52 2.56
CA ASP A 62 4.79 -14.76 2.72
C ASP A 62 5.13 -15.01 4.20
N LYS A 63 5.38 -16.25 4.56
CA LYS A 63 5.67 -16.64 5.95
C LYS A 63 6.95 -16.01 6.53
N ARG A 64 7.83 -15.45 5.68
CA ARG A 64 9.08 -14.78 6.08
C ARG A 64 8.86 -13.34 6.58
N ILE A 65 7.64 -12.80 6.49
CA ILE A 65 7.34 -11.42 6.86
C ILE A 65 7.80 -11.05 8.29
N PRO A 66 7.62 -11.90 9.33
CA PRO A 66 8.16 -11.58 10.65
C PRO A 66 9.68 -11.38 10.66
N GLU A 67 10.45 -12.23 9.96
CA GLU A 67 11.91 -12.11 9.83
C GLU A 67 12.31 -10.81 9.13
N PHE A 68 11.58 -10.44 8.11
CA PHE A 68 11.78 -9.17 7.39
C PHE A 68 11.46 -7.95 8.26
N VAL A 69 10.40 -8.01 9.07
CA VAL A 69 10.07 -6.95 10.03
C VAL A 69 11.17 -6.82 11.09
N GLU A 70 11.70 -7.94 11.61
CA GLU A 70 12.80 -7.95 12.57
C GLU A 70 14.06 -7.33 11.96
N TYR A 71 14.39 -7.68 10.71
CA TYR A 71 15.55 -7.11 10.01
C TYR A 71 15.42 -5.58 9.85
N ILE A 72 14.23 -5.10 9.45
CA ILE A 72 13.94 -3.66 9.40
C ILE A 72 14.09 -3.01 10.78
N SER A 73 13.53 -3.62 11.82
CA SER A 73 13.56 -3.07 13.18
C SER A 73 14.99 -2.93 13.73
N ARG A 74 15.88 -3.85 13.32
CA ARG A 74 17.29 -3.84 13.70
C ARG A 74 18.13 -2.85 12.88
N LYS A 75 17.94 -2.82 11.55
CA LYS A 75 18.78 -2.04 10.63
C LYS A 75 18.31 -0.59 10.47
N VAL A 76 17.00 -0.36 10.48
CA VAL A 76 16.39 0.97 10.24
C VAL A 76 15.40 1.28 11.37
N PRO A 77 15.82 1.36 12.64
CA PRO A 77 14.91 1.50 13.80
C PRO A 77 14.08 2.79 13.79
N THR A 78 14.54 3.81 13.06
CA THR A 78 13.83 5.08 12.89
C THR A 78 12.65 4.99 11.93
N ALA A 79 12.67 4.03 11.02
CA ALA A 79 11.59 3.83 10.07
C ALA A 79 10.37 3.17 10.74
N LYS A 80 9.18 3.57 10.31
CA LYS A 80 7.94 2.91 10.69
C LYS A 80 7.70 1.70 9.79
N SER A 81 7.95 0.49 10.29
CA SER A 81 7.56 -0.74 9.61
C SER A 81 6.04 -0.84 9.52
N GLN A 82 5.48 -1.09 8.34
CA GLN A 82 4.05 -1.12 8.09
C GLN A 82 3.65 -2.33 7.24
N ILE A 83 2.52 -2.93 7.61
CA ILE A 83 1.83 -3.97 6.83
C ILE A 83 0.39 -3.53 6.61
N ILE A 84 -0.12 -3.72 5.39
CA ILE A 84 -1.55 -3.72 5.08
C ILE A 84 -1.88 -5.11 4.56
N THR A 85 -2.81 -5.78 5.20
CA THR A 85 -3.20 -7.17 4.92
C THR A 85 -4.71 -7.29 4.79
N ASN A 86 -5.18 -8.27 4.07
CA ASN A 86 -6.58 -8.66 4.05
C ASN A 86 -6.99 -9.47 5.31
N GLY A 87 -6.04 -9.81 6.18
CA GLY A 87 -6.27 -10.45 7.46
C GLY A 87 -6.53 -11.95 7.42
N THR A 88 -6.68 -12.58 6.27
CA THR A 88 -6.99 -14.01 6.15
C THR A 88 -5.88 -14.92 6.69
N TYR A 89 -4.62 -14.44 6.62
CA TYR A 89 -3.42 -15.10 7.15
C TYR A 89 -2.94 -14.51 8.48
N LEU A 90 -3.67 -13.57 9.08
CA LEU A 90 -3.34 -12.99 10.40
C LEU A 90 -3.76 -13.95 11.52
N THR A 91 -3.16 -15.14 11.54
CA THR A 91 -3.37 -16.11 12.63
C THR A 91 -2.81 -15.57 13.95
N LYS A 92 -3.21 -16.16 15.08
CA LYS A 92 -2.67 -15.80 16.40
C LYS A 92 -1.13 -15.90 16.42
N GLU A 93 -0.57 -16.97 15.86
CA GLU A 93 0.89 -17.18 15.76
C GLU A 93 1.54 -16.08 14.90
N MET A 94 1.02 -15.82 13.70
CA MET A 94 1.53 -14.76 12.83
C MET A 94 1.49 -13.41 13.56
N GLY A 95 0.38 -13.10 14.25
CA GLY A 95 0.25 -11.88 15.03
C GLY A 95 1.28 -11.76 16.15
N GLN A 96 1.53 -12.84 16.88
CA GLN A 96 2.56 -12.89 17.94
C GLN A 96 3.96 -12.65 17.38
N ASN A 97 4.30 -13.32 16.27
CA ASN A 97 5.61 -13.20 15.62
C ASN A 97 5.84 -11.78 15.09
N LEU A 98 4.81 -11.12 14.52
CA LEU A 98 4.89 -9.73 14.06
C LEU A 98 5.13 -8.73 15.21
N VAL A 99 4.48 -8.94 16.36
CA VAL A 99 4.67 -8.09 17.53
C VAL A 99 6.08 -8.28 18.12
N ASP A 100 6.57 -9.52 18.21
CA ASP A 100 7.91 -9.83 18.70
C ASP A 100 9.00 -9.28 17.77
N ALA A 101 8.78 -9.33 16.45
CA ALA A 101 9.64 -8.73 15.43
C ALA A 101 9.69 -7.20 15.50
N GLY A 102 8.83 -6.56 16.28
CA GLY A 102 8.81 -5.10 16.46
C GLY A 102 8.03 -4.33 15.40
N LEU A 103 6.99 -4.94 14.80
CA LEU A 103 6.11 -4.24 13.84
C LEU A 103 5.53 -2.96 14.45
N LYS A 104 5.62 -1.84 13.71
CA LYS A 104 5.14 -0.53 14.17
C LYS A 104 3.70 -0.22 13.74
N GLN A 105 3.23 -0.76 12.62
CA GLN A 105 1.85 -0.57 12.18
C GLN A 105 1.30 -1.75 11.41
N LEU A 106 0.11 -2.20 11.79
CA LEU A 106 -0.73 -3.11 11.02
C LEU A 106 -2.04 -2.42 10.65
N LYS A 107 -2.43 -2.53 9.38
CA LYS A 107 -3.79 -2.24 8.94
C LYS A 107 -4.39 -3.52 8.36
N CYS A 108 -5.56 -3.90 8.85
CA CYS A 108 -6.31 -5.01 8.29
C CYS A 108 -7.47 -4.47 7.44
N SER A 109 -7.53 -4.86 6.19
CA SER A 109 -8.61 -4.46 5.27
C SER A 109 -9.83 -5.34 5.51
N LEU A 110 -10.97 -4.73 5.81
CA LEU A 110 -12.28 -5.38 5.96
C LEU A 110 -13.35 -4.40 5.49
N GLN A 111 -14.24 -4.85 4.60
CA GLN A 111 -15.17 -3.97 3.93
C GLN A 111 -16.59 -4.02 4.49
N SER A 112 -16.96 -5.08 5.21
CA SER A 112 -18.21 -5.22 5.95
C SER A 112 -18.00 -6.12 7.18
N LEU A 113 -18.92 -6.04 8.15
CA LEU A 113 -19.02 -7.01 9.24
C LEU A 113 -19.90 -8.20 8.85
N ASP A 114 -20.68 -8.06 7.80
CA ASP A 114 -21.55 -9.07 7.24
C ASP A 114 -20.76 -9.98 6.28
N ASP A 115 -20.93 -11.29 6.40
CA ASP A 115 -20.19 -12.29 5.63
C ASP A 115 -20.51 -12.23 4.13
N ASP A 116 -21.77 -12.04 3.78
CA ASP A 116 -22.23 -12.03 2.39
C ASP A 116 -21.73 -10.76 1.69
N THR A 117 -21.95 -9.59 2.29
CA THR A 117 -21.46 -8.31 1.78
C THR A 117 -19.95 -8.29 1.65
N ASN A 118 -19.21 -8.82 2.64
CA ASN A 118 -17.75 -8.86 2.55
C ASN A 118 -17.28 -9.85 1.48
N THR A 119 -17.98 -10.95 1.29
CA THR A 119 -17.68 -11.93 0.23
C THR A 119 -17.91 -11.33 -1.15
N GLU A 120 -18.98 -10.58 -1.35
CA GLU A 120 -19.24 -9.85 -2.59
C GLU A 120 -18.13 -8.84 -2.91
N ILE A 121 -17.64 -8.11 -1.89
CA ILE A 121 -16.64 -7.05 -2.09
C ILE A 121 -15.21 -7.60 -2.16
N MET A 122 -14.85 -8.61 -1.35
CA MET A 122 -13.45 -9.04 -1.17
C MET A 122 -13.18 -10.48 -1.61
N GLY A 123 -14.22 -11.28 -1.90
CA GLY A 123 -14.10 -12.68 -2.28
C GLY A 123 -13.94 -13.66 -1.11
N TYR A 124 -14.21 -13.22 0.13
CA TYR A 124 -14.18 -14.08 1.33
C TYR A 124 -15.05 -13.51 2.47
N ALA A 125 -15.51 -14.40 3.38
CA ALA A 125 -16.34 -14.05 4.53
C ALA A 125 -15.60 -13.16 5.55
N ALA A 126 -16.31 -12.26 6.21
CA ALA A 126 -15.80 -11.32 7.21
C ALA A 126 -15.42 -12.01 8.53
N SER A 127 -16.20 -12.99 8.96
CA SER A 127 -16.15 -13.60 10.29
C SER A 127 -14.74 -14.05 10.69
N LYS A 128 -14.04 -14.80 9.84
CA LYS A 128 -12.66 -15.23 10.08
C LYS A 128 -11.70 -14.05 10.27
N VAL A 129 -11.84 -13.00 9.49
CA VAL A 129 -10.97 -11.83 9.56
C VAL A 129 -11.26 -11.01 10.81
N ILE A 130 -12.53 -10.92 11.20
CA ILE A 130 -12.95 -10.29 12.46
C ILE A 130 -12.29 -10.99 13.64
N ASP A 131 -12.37 -12.33 13.70
CA ASP A 131 -11.75 -13.13 14.76
C ASP A 131 -10.24 -12.93 14.81
N ASN A 132 -9.57 -12.94 13.66
CA ASN A 132 -8.14 -12.69 13.56
C ASN A 132 -7.76 -11.28 14.07
N CYS A 133 -8.54 -10.27 13.73
CA CYS A 133 -8.32 -8.90 14.19
C CYS A 133 -8.50 -8.75 15.71
N ILE A 134 -9.54 -9.38 16.27
CA ILE A 134 -9.80 -9.40 17.72
C ILE A 134 -8.66 -10.12 18.45
N ALA A 135 -8.23 -11.29 17.94
CA ALA A 135 -7.10 -12.04 18.49
C ALA A 135 -5.78 -11.25 18.44
N PHE A 136 -5.53 -10.51 17.34
CA PHE A 136 -4.36 -9.65 17.23
C PHE A 136 -4.41 -8.49 18.24
N GLN A 137 -5.56 -7.84 18.41
CA GLN A 137 -5.72 -6.80 19.43
C GLN A 137 -5.51 -7.35 20.85
N GLN A 138 -5.95 -8.58 21.12
CA GLN A 138 -5.69 -9.25 22.39
C GLN A 138 -4.19 -9.52 22.56
N THR A 139 -3.50 -10.03 21.54
CA THR A 139 -2.04 -10.22 21.52
C THR A 139 -1.30 -8.92 21.87
N LEU A 140 -1.73 -7.78 21.32
CA LEU A 140 -1.15 -6.47 21.64
C LEU A 140 -1.31 -6.10 23.14
N ARG A 141 -2.45 -6.45 23.74
CA ARG A 141 -2.69 -6.23 25.17
C ARG A 141 -1.81 -7.13 26.03
N GLU A 142 -1.79 -8.42 25.75
CA GLU A 142 -1.01 -9.45 26.47
C GLU A 142 0.49 -9.13 26.45
N LYS A 143 1.02 -8.73 25.28
CA LYS A 143 2.42 -8.35 25.09
C LYS A 143 2.73 -6.89 25.48
N ARG A 144 1.77 -6.13 26.01
CA ARG A 144 1.90 -4.70 26.36
C ARG A 144 2.42 -3.85 25.19
N ALA A 145 2.00 -4.20 23.96
CA ALA A 145 2.50 -3.63 22.73
C ALA A 145 1.59 -2.53 22.13
N ILE A 146 0.43 -2.23 22.72
CA ILE A 146 -0.56 -1.25 22.20
C ILE A 146 0.05 0.13 21.90
N LYS A 147 1.02 0.58 22.71
CA LYS A 147 1.70 1.86 22.49
C LYS A 147 2.82 1.78 21.44
N ARG A 148 3.29 0.58 21.11
CA ARG A 148 4.39 0.34 20.18
C ARG A 148 3.92 -0.02 18.77
N THR A 149 2.76 -0.69 18.67
CA THR A 149 2.18 -1.16 17.42
C THR A 149 0.81 -0.51 17.20
N ASP A 150 0.71 0.32 16.19
CA ASP A 150 -0.53 1.00 15.78
C ASP A 150 -1.38 0.04 14.93
N PHE A 151 -2.41 -0.55 15.52
CA PHE A 151 -3.33 -1.45 14.83
C PHE A 151 -4.63 -0.73 14.44
N ARG A 152 -5.06 -0.96 13.20
CA ARG A 152 -6.29 -0.38 12.64
C ARG A 152 -6.97 -1.35 11.71
N VAL A 153 -8.30 -1.29 11.64
CA VAL A 153 -9.08 -1.83 10.53
C VAL A 153 -9.29 -0.72 9.51
N SER A 154 -9.17 -1.03 8.23
CA SER A 154 -9.37 -0.08 7.13
C SER A 154 -10.47 -0.55 6.18
N MET A 155 -11.31 0.37 5.76
CA MET A 155 -12.43 0.16 4.85
C MET A 155 -12.32 1.17 3.68
N VAL A 156 -12.38 0.66 2.46
CA VAL A 156 -12.62 1.48 1.26
C VAL A 156 -14.11 1.71 1.19
N VAL A 157 -14.52 2.96 1.08
CA VAL A 157 -15.96 3.30 1.01
C VAL A 157 -16.48 3.02 -0.39
N THR A 158 -17.48 2.14 -0.48
CA THR A 158 -18.18 1.77 -1.71
C THR A 158 -19.68 1.98 -1.55
N ALA A 159 -20.44 1.95 -2.63
CA ALA A 159 -21.89 2.01 -2.60
C ALA A 159 -22.51 0.86 -1.76
N GLN A 160 -21.82 -0.28 -1.68
CA GLN A 160 -22.30 -1.47 -0.95
C GLN A 160 -22.11 -1.38 0.57
N ASN A 161 -21.21 -0.50 1.08
CA ASN A 161 -20.87 -0.47 2.51
C ASN A 161 -20.94 0.91 3.16
N VAL A 162 -21.32 1.94 2.43
CA VAL A 162 -21.31 3.32 2.95
C VAL A 162 -22.25 3.49 4.14
N ASP A 163 -23.41 2.84 4.13
CA ASP A 163 -24.41 2.93 5.19
C ASP A 163 -23.99 2.15 6.45
N ASP A 164 -23.12 1.15 6.32
CA ASP A 164 -22.64 0.32 7.44
C ASP A 164 -21.51 0.99 8.26
N ILE A 165 -20.96 2.10 7.78
CA ILE A 165 -19.81 2.74 8.43
C ILE A 165 -20.04 3.08 9.91
N PRO A 166 -21.20 3.66 10.32
CA PRO A 166 -21.44 3.99 11.72
C PRO A 166 -21.42 2.77 12.64
N ASP A 167 -22.03 1.67 12.23
CA ASP A 167 -22.12 0.43 13.00
C ASP A 167 -20.79 -0.30 13.04
N THR A 168 -20.09 -0.37 11.92
CA THR A 168 -18.73 -0.91 11.83
C THR A 168 -17.76 -0.14 12.72
N ARG A 169 -17.87 1.19 12.76
CA ARG A 169 -17.05 2.03 13.66
C ARG A 169 -17.37 1.77 15.13
N ARG A 170 -18.64 1.60 15.48
CA ARG A 170 -19.10 1.29 16.84
C ARG A 170 -18.60 -0.09 17.27
N PHE A 171 -18.68 -1.09 16.40
CA PHE A 171 -18.17 -2.44 16.63
C PHE A 171 -16.67 -2.43 16.95
N TRP A 172 -15.85 -1.87 16.08
CA TRP A 172 -14.40 -1.85 16.28
C TRP A 172 -13.97 -1.03 17.50
N LYS A 173 -14.66 0.08 17.78
CA LYS A 173 -14.43 0.88 18.99
C LYS A 173 -14.66 0.05 20.26
N LYS A 174 -15.69 -0.80 20.30
CA LYS A 174 -15.97 -1.72 21.44
C LYS A 174 -14.81 -2.70 21.65
N HIS A 175 -14.14 -3.14 20.59
CA HIS A 175 -12.97 -4.01 20.67
C HIS A 175 -11.66 -3.26 20.91
N GLY A 176 -11.68 -1.93 20.98
CA GLY A 176 -10.48 -1.09 21.18
C GLY A 176 -9.64 -0.95 19.91
N VAL A 177 -10.24 -1.13 18.73
CA VAL A 177 -9.59 -0.98 17.43
C VAL A 177 -10.19 0.24 16.72
N ARG A 178 -9.35 1.00 16.02
CA ARG A 178 -9.80 2.15 15.24
C ARG A 178 -10.12 1.75 13.81
N LEU A 179 -11.34 2.07 13.36
CA LEU A 179 -11.70 2.03 11.95
C LEU A 179 -11.17 3.29 11.25
N VAL A 180 -10.50 3.12 10.11
CA VAL A 180 -10.15 4.19 9.18
C VAL A 180 -10.82 3.92 7.84
N THR A 181 -11.40 4.96 7.25
CA THR A 181 -12.04 4.89 5.94
C THR A 181 -11.20 5.61 4.90
N SER A 182 -11.27 5.17 3.66
CA SER A 182 -10.66 5.84 2.50
C SER A 182 -11.63 5.87 1.34
N ALA A 183 -11.50 6.88 0.50
CA ALA A 183 -12.23 6.93 -0.75
C ALA A 183 -11.79 5.81 -1.70
N LEU A 184 -12.67 5.43 -2.60
CA LEU A 184 -12.38 4.56 -3.72
C LEU A 184 -11.48 5.27 -4.73
N GLU A 185 -10.49 4.57 -5.26
CA GLU A 185 -9.62 5.03 -6.36
C GLU A 185 -9.88 4.17 -7.60
N ASN A 186 -9.80 4.74 -8.81
CA ASN A 186 -9.90 3.97 -10.05
C ASN A 186 -8.64 3.16 -10.41
N ARG A 187 -7.64 3.18 -9.54
CA ARG A 187 -6.35 2.48 -9.72
C ARG A 187 -5.64 2.81 -11.02
N GLY A 188 -5.66 4.08 -11.44
CA GLY A 188 -5.03 4.51 -12.68
C GLY A 188 -5.79 4.07 -13.95
N GLY A 189 -7.09 3.89 -13.82
CA GLY A 189 -7.94 3.38 -14.90
C GLY A 189 -8.03 1.85 -14.98
N ASN A 190 -7.39 1.12 -14.04
CA ASN A 190 -7.39 -0.35 -14.06
C ASN A 190 -8.67 -0.98 -13.43
N ILE A 191 -9.66 -0.17 -13.06
CA ILE A 191 -10.98 -0.62 -12.60
C ILE A 191 -12.01 0.03 -13.52
N GLU A 192 -12.53 -0.74 -14.47
CA GLU A 192 -13.42 -0.25 -15.53
C GLU A 192 -14.72 0.33 -14.97
N GLU A 193 -15.28 -0.26 -13.92
CA GLU A 193 -16.56 0.13 -13.33
C GLU A 193 -16.41 0.84 -11.97
N ALA A 194 -15.28 1.54 -11.75
CA ALA A 194 -15.04 2.23 -10.48
C ALA A 194 -16.16 3.23 -10.13
N GLU A 195 -16.78 3.86 -11.11
CA GLU A 195 -17.90 4.79 -10.92
C GLU A 195 -19.13 4.10 -10.31
N ASN A 196 -19.43 2.86 -10.75
CA ASN A 196 -20.56 2.07 -10.23
C ASN A 196 -20.34 1.65 -8.76
N LEU A 197 -19.08 1.50 -8.36
CA LEU A 197 -18.71 1.16 -6.99
C LEU A 197 -18.68 2.39 -6.07
N ASN A 198 -18.64 3.60 -6.62
CA ASN A 198 -18.55 4.82 -5.84
C ASN A 198 -19.94 5.23 -5.29
N PRO A 199 -20.08 5.54 -3.96
CA PRO A 199 -21.37 5.93 -3.39
C PRO A 199 -22.05 7.15 -4.04
N THR A 200 -21.25 8.03 -4.65
CA THR A 200 -21.76 9.24 -5.31
C THR A 200 -21.83 9.11 -6.83
N GLY A 201 -21.35 8.00 -7.41
CA GLY A 201 -21.24 7.81 -8.85
C GLY A 201 -20.20 8.74 -9.52
N ASP A 202 -19.48 9.57 -8.76
CA ASP A 202 -18.54 10.57 -9.26
C ASP A 202 -17.12 10.30 -8.72
N MET A 203 -16.24 9.88 -9.59
CA MET A 203 -14.81 9.69 -9.27
C MET A 203 -14.08 11.01 -9.41
N LYS A 204 -14.22 11.87 -8.39
CA LYS A 204 -13.52 13.17 -8.37
C LYS A 204 -12.03 12.96 -8.42
N SER A 205 -11.40 13.69 -9.32
CA SER A 205 -9.96 13.84 -9.32
C SER A 205 -9.50 14.46 -7.99
N MET A 206 -8.58 13.77 -7.32
CA MET A 206 -8.01 14.21 -6.04
C MET A 206 -7.00 15.36 -6.18
N GLY A 207 -6.64 15.72 -7.41
CA GLY A 207 -5.65 16.76 -7.65
C GLY A 207 -4.21 16.26 -7.55
N ASP A 208 -3.30 17.06 -7.00
CA ASP A 208 -1.84 16.92 -7.04
C ASP A 208 -1.28 15.56 -6.63
N CYS A 209 -0.93 14.71 -7.59
CA CYS A 209 -0.23 13.47 -7.29
C CYS A 209 1.20 13.74 -6.82
N ILE A 210 1.46 13.41 -5.55
CA ILE A 210 2.80 13.53 -4.92
C ILE A 210 3.50 12.17 -4.79
N ARG A 211 2.91 11.07 -5.29
CA ARG A 211 3.43 9.70 -5.10
C ARG A 211 4.87 9.56 -5.61
N PRO A 212 5.24 9.94 -6.84
CA PRO A 212 6.61 9.82 -7.32
C PRO A 212 7.64 10.68 -6.58
N SER A 213 7.17 11.73 -5.88
CA SER A 213 8.03 12.60 -5.06
C SER A 213 8.16 12.12 -3.61
N ARG A 214 7.30 11.20 -3.17
CA ARG A 214 7.23 10.76 -1.77
C ARG A 214 7.49 9.27 -1.60
N ASP A 215 7.03 8.45 -2.55
CA ASP A 215 7.01 7.01 -2.41
C ASP A 215 7.82 6.36 -3.54
N LEU A 216 8.64 5.37 -3.19
CA LEU A 216 9.30 4.47 -4.13
C LEU A 216 8.77 3.05 -3.88
N MET A 217 8.45 2.33 -4.96
CA MET A 217 7.91 0.98 -4.93
C MET A 217 8.94 0.01 -5.48
N ILE A 218 9.13 -1.13 -4.81
CA ILE A 218 10.05 -2.18 -5.25
C ILE A 218 9.26 -3.49 -5.36
N LEU A 219 9.25 -4.07 -6.55
CA LEU A 219 8.66 -5.37 -6.82
C LEU A 219 9.54 -6.51 -6.29
N PHE A 220 8.98 -7.70 -6.17
CA PHE A 220 9.70 -8.89 -5.68
C PHE A 220 10.97 -9.24 -6.47
N ASN A 221 11.04 -8.85 -7.74
CA ASN A 221 12.18 -9.06 -8.64
C ASN A 221 13.19 -7.89 -8.68
N GLY A 222 12.99 -6.85 -7.85
CA GLY A 222 13.85 -5.67 -7.80
C GLY A 222 13.47 -4.53 -8.74
N GLN A 223 12.54 -4.75 -9.65
CA GLN A 223 12.07 -3.68 -10.53
C GLN A 223 11.29 -2.62 -9.76
N ILE A 224 11.38 -1.38 -10.23
CA ILE A 224 10.69 -0.22 -9.68
C ILE A 224 9.61 0.24 -10.66
N PRO A 225 8.32 -0.08 -10.42
CA PRO A 225 7.23 0.45 -11.21
C PRO A 225 7.02 1.93 -10.89
N LEU A 226 6.35 2.64 -11.76
CA LEU A 226 6.03 4.06 -11.61
C LEU A 226 5.38 4.39 -10.26
N CYS A 227 4.37 3.63 -9.86
CA CYS A 227 3.67 3.81 -8.59
C CYS A 227 2.82 2.56 -8.23
N CYS A 228 2.12 2.62 -7.09
CA CYS A 228 1.30 1.51 -6.58
C CYS A 228 0.02 1.24 -7.38
N VAL A 229 -0.29 2.02 -8.41
CA VAL A 229 -1.43 1.76 -9.31
C VAL A 229 -1.01 1.32 -10.71
N ASP A 230 0.29 1.26 -11.00
CA ASP A 230 0.83 0.69 -12.25
C ASP A 230 0.86 -0.85 -12.16
N TRP A 231 -0.33 -1.44 -12.09
CA TRP A 231 -0.51 -2.88 -11.91
C TRP A 231 0.03 -3.69 -13.08
N HIS A 232 -0.08 -3.18 -14.30
CA HIS A 232 0.43 -3.82 -15.51
C HIS A 232 1.93 -3.56 -15.73
N ARG A 233 2.60 -2.82 -14.81
CA ARG A 233 4.04 -2.52 -14.87
C ARG A 233 4.45 -1.91 -16.19
N THR A 234 3.60 -1.01 -16.72
CA THR A 234 3.78 -0.36 -18.02
C THR A 234 4.97 0.60 -18.03
N THR A 235 5.36 1.09 -16.85
CA THR A 235 6.46 2.04 -16.71
C THR A 235 7.41 1.59 -15.60
N ILE A 236 8.55 1.04 -15.98
CA ILE A 236 9.63 0.65 -15.06
C ILE A 236 10.65 1.78 -14.98
N LEU A 237 10.87 2.30 -13.77
CA LEU A 237 11.75 3.44 -13.51
C LEU A 237 13.18 3.04 -13.14
N GLY A 238 13.42 1.78 -12.83
CA GLY A 238 14.73 1.26 -12.44
C GLY A 238 14.67 -0.18 -11.95
N ASP A 239 15.83 -0.69 -11.51
CA ASP A 239 15.99 -2.05 -11.01
C ASP A 239 17.07 -2.04 -9.89
N VAL A 240 16.64 -2.26 -8.64
CA VAL A 240 17.54 -2.25 -7.48
C VAL A 240 18.50 -3.42 -7.43
N SER A 241 18.36 -4.43 -8.28
CA SER A 241 19.37 -5.47 -8.45
C SER A 241 20.60 -4.98 -9.23
N LYS A 242 20.46 -3.89 -9.99
CA LYS A 242 21.50 -3.34 -10.90
C LYS A 242 21.99 -1.97 -10.49
N GLN A 243 21.17 -1.20 -9.77
CA GLN A 243 21.43 0.19 -9.40
C GLN A 243 21.18 0.36 -7.90
N SER A 244 21.75 1.38 -7.29
CA SER A 244 21.43 1.77 -5.92
C SER A 244 20.06 2.49 -5.86
N ILE A 245 19.40 2.39 -4.71
CA ILE A 245 18.16 3.14 -4.45
C ILE A 245 18.41 4.65 -4.58
N ARG A 246 19.57 5.13 -4.16
CA ARG A 246 19.97 6.54 -4.27
C ARG A 246 20.02 7.02 -5.71
N GLU A 247 20.70 6.27 -6.61
CA GLU A 247 20.75 6.60 -8.04
C GLU A 247 19.36 6.64 -8.66
N ILE A 248 18.53 5.62 -8.40
CA ILE A 248 17.16 5.58 -8.94
C ILE A 248 16.32 6.74 -8.43
N TRP A 249 16.45 7.09 -7.14
CA TRP A 249 15.66 8.15 -6.50
C TRP A 249 16.02 9.56 -7.00
N HIS A 250 17.30 9.83 -7.26
CA HIS A 250 17.78 11.17 -7.60
C HIS A 250 17.93 11.41 -9.10
N ASP A 251 18.04 10.35 -9.91
CA ASP A 251 18.39 10.44 -11.32
C ASP A 251 17.33 9.82 -12.25
N GLY A 252 17.50 10.09 -13.55
CA GLY A 252 16.85 9.37 -14.62
C GLY A 252 15.32 9.50 -14.72
N PRO A 253 14.60 8.37 -14.95
CA PRO A 253 13.18 8.38 -15.29
C PRO A 253 12.29 8.92 -14.17
N VAL A 254 12.66 8.71 -12.89
CA VAL A 254 11.89 9.22 -11.74
C VAL A 254 11.82 10.76 -11.77
N GLN A 255 12.93 11.42 -12.12
CA GLN A 255 12.98 12.88 -12.20
C GLN A 255 12.13 13.43 -13.34
N LYS A 256 12.11 12.76 -14.49
CA LYS A 256 11.24 13.17 -15.61
C LYS A 256 9.77 13.18 -15.21
N VAL A 257 9.32 12.12 -14.53
CA VAL A 257 7.94 12.05 -14.04
C VAL A 257 7.64 13.16 -13.03
N ARG A 258 8.57 13.44 -12.10
CA ARG A 258 8.40 14.50 -11.11
C ARG A 258 8.30 15.89 -11.76
N CYS A 259 9.17 16.17 -12.74
CA CYS A 259 9.13 17.40 -13.50
C CYS A 259 7.80 17.53 -14.28
N GLY A 260 7.39 16.50 -15.02
CA GLY A 260 6.12 16.51 -15.75
C GLY A 260 4.91 16.77 -14.85
N LEU A 261 4.87 16.15 -13.65
CA LEU A 261 3.82 16.41 -12.64
C LEU A 261 3.89 17.84 -12.07
N SER A 262 5.11 18.34 -11.81
CA SER A 262 5.31 19.70 -11.27
C SER A 262 4.96 20.78 -12.26
N ASP A 263 5.30 20.58 -13.53
CA ASP A 263 5.11 21.56 -14.59
C ASP A 263 3.71 21.47 -15.22
N GLY A 264 2.96 20.41 -14.91
CA GLY A 264 1.64 20.16 -15.49
C GLY A 264 1.72 19.76 -16.97
N ASP A 265 2.87 19.25 -17.41
CA ASP A 265 3.11 18.88 -18.80
C ASP A 265 2.77 17.40 -19.03
N ALA A 266 1.55 17.17 -19.56
CA ALA A 266 1.06 15.82 -19.86
C ALA A 266 1.94 15.06 -20.86
N SER A 267 2.65 15.75 -21.75
CA SER A 267 3.49 15.11 -22.77
C SER A 267 4.74 14.41 -22.18
N GLN A 268 5.10 14.76 -20.97
CA GLN A 268 6.21 14.14 -20.24
C GLN A 268 5.78 13.02 -19.29
N LEU A 269 4.46 12.77 -19.19
CA LEU A 269 3.92 11.78 -18.26
C LEU A 269 3.58 10.48 -18.97
N PRO A 270 3.77 9.32 -18.32
CA PRO A 270 3.24 8.05 -18.77
C PRO A 270 1.71 8.08 -18.89
N ASP A 271 1.14 7.34 -19.84
CA ASP A 271 -0.30 7.29 -20.11
C ASP A 271 -1.13 6.98 -18.87
N ILE A 272 -0.64 6.11 -18.01
CA ILE A 272 -1.31 5.77 -16.74
C ILE A 272 -1.46 7.00 -15.82
N CYS A 273 -0.55 7.96 -15.86
CA CYS A 273 -0.68 9.20 -15.10
C CYS A 273 -1.77 10.11 -15.66
N VAL A 274 -1.92 10.11 -16.98
CA VAL A 274 -2.93 10.95 -17.67
C VAL A 274 -4.35 10.48 -17.34
N ASN A 275 -4.54 9.16 -17.21
CA ASN A 275 -5.86 8.53 -16.97
C ASN A 275 -6.16 8.32 -15.47
N CYS A 276 -5.24 8.66 -14.57
CA CYS A 276 -5.38 8.40 -13.15
C CYS A 276 -6.16 9.49 -12.41
N THR A 277 -7.19 9.12 -11.64
CA THR A 277 -7.97 10.06 -10.81
C THR A 277 -7.14 10.75 -9.73
N GLU A 278 -6.00 10.17 -9.33
CA GLU A 278 -5.07 10.76 -8.36
C GLU A 278 -4.13 11.81 -8.96
N SER A 279 -3.92 11.77 -10.27
CA SER A 279 -2.98 12.62 -10.98
C SER A 279 -3.67 13.66 -11.84
N ALA A 280 -4.88 14.10 -11.47
CA ALA A 280 -5.54 15.12 -12.27
C ALA A 280 -4.58 16.23 -12.62
N LEU A 281 -4.27 16.29 -13.90
CA LEU A 281 -3.51 17.39 -14.45
C LEU A 281 -4.26 18.68 -14.15
N PRO A 282 -3.61 19.68 -13.56
CA PRO A 282 -4.29 20.88 -13.20
C PRO A 282 -4.80 21.59 -14.43
N ASN A 283 -6.03 21.99 -14.44
CA ASN A 283 -6.45 23.12 -15.23
C ASN A 283 -5.64 24.34 -14.74
N HIS A 284 -4.59 24.70 -15.46
CA HIS A 284 -3.87 25.97 -15.52
C HIS A 284 -3.63 26.85 -14.26
N HIS A 285 -3.86 26.41 -13.03
CA HIS A 285 -3.80 27.30 -11.84
C HIS A 285 -2.86 26.88 -10.70
N ARG A 286 -1.72 26.22 -10.99
CA ARG A 286 -0.77 25.82 -9.93
C ARG A 286 0.48 26.69 -9.88
N ARG A 287 0.37 27.85 -9.28
CA ARG A 287 1.55 28.69 -8.93
C ARG A 287 2.18 28.39 -7.57
N GLY A 288 1.66 27.41 -6.78
CA GLY A 288 2.05 27.22 -5.37
C GLY A 288 2.99 26.07 -5.04
N LEU A 289 3.15 25.04 -5.90
CA LEU A 289 3.83 23.80 -5.54
C LEU A 289 5.33 23.76 -5.87
N LYS A 290 5.86 24.66 -6.68
CA LYS A 290 7.31 24.73 -7.00
C LYS A 290 8.22 24.77 -5.76
N GLY A 291 7.72 25.28 -4.63
CA GLY A 291 8.46 25.31 -3.36
C GLY A 291 8.37 24.06 -2.50
N LEU A 292 7.34 23.22 -2.67
CA LEU A 292 7.15 22.06 -1.81
C LEU A 292 7.89 20.82 -2.33
N VAL A 293 7.90 20.62 -3.64
CA VAL A 293 8.60 19.48 -4.28
C VAL A 293 10.11 19.61 -4.09
N SER A 294 10.67 20.83 -4.24
CA SER A 294 12.10 21.08 -4.02
C SER A 294 12.50 20.92 -2.54
N ARG A 295 11.61 21.23 -1.59
CA ARG A 295 11.87 21.07 -0.14
C ARG A 295 11.77 19.62 0.31
N ILE A 296 10.93 18.81 -0.31
CA ILE A 296 10.81 17.38 0.01
C ILE A 296 11.97 16.58 -0.59
N ALA A 297 12.43 16.93 -1.79
CA ALA A 297 13.59 16.31 -2.43
C ALA A 297 14.94 16.67 -1.73
N ALA A 298 14.99 17.81 -1.03
CA ALA A 298 16.18 18.25 -0.29
C ALA A 298 16.23 17.76 1.18
N ALA A 299 15.14 17.13 1.67
CA ALA A 299 15.00 16.70 3.06
C ALA A 299 15.15 15.17 3.25
N ILE A 300 15.62 14.45 2.20
CA ILE A 300 15.92 13.00 2.25
C ILE A 300 17.39 12.77 1.91
#